data_ea9af4bbc3c6b498cd37b43b6594f97d
#
_entry.id   ea9af4bbc3c6b498cd37b43b6594f97d
#
_cell.length_a   1.000
_cell.length_b   1.000
_cell.length_c   1.000
_cell.angle_alpha   90.00
_cell.angle_beta   90.00
_cell.angle_gamma   90.00
#
_symmetry.space_group_name_H-M   'P 1'
#
loop_
_entity.id
_entity.type
_entity.pdbx_description
1 polymer ?
#
loop_
_entity_poly.entity_id
_entity_poly.type
_entity_poly.pdbx_seq_one_letter_code
_entity_poly.pdbx_strand_id
1 'polypeptide(L)'
;MACGTGRLLVPWLRAGLDVDGCDISPDMLALCRERAEQERLSPRLYAQPMHELHLPRKYRTVVVCGGFGIGSTREQDLAALRRFYDVLEPGGLLLLDNEAPYNDTRLWKCWLAEERAALPEEWQEPRERRQGPDGAEYALRSRVVDADPLAQSVTMEMRGWMWREDELVAEDEHRLTLNLYFRNELVLMLERTGFVDIAVRGDYTDEQPSGDTAFLVFIARRPES
;
A
#
# COMPACT_ATOMS: atom_id res chain seq x y z
N MET A 1 2.38 8.59 2.09
CA MET A 1 3.19 7.44 2.51
C MET A 1 3.02 6.34 1.50
N ALA A 2 4.03 5.49 1.28
CA ALA A 2 4.09 4.55 0.16
C ALA A 2 3.75 5.26 -1.17
N CYS A 3 4.47 6.33 -1.48
CA CYS A 3 4.15 7.15 -2.64
C CYS A 3 4.54 6.48 -3.97
N GLY A 4 5.34 5.41 -3.92
CA GLY A 4 5.79 4.65 -5.07
C GLY A 4 6.38 5.53 -6.15
N THR A 5 5.97 5.32 -7.39
CA THR A 5 6.37 6.11 -8.55
C THR A 5 5.64 7.46 -8.67
N GLY A 6 4.96 7.93 -7.60
CA GLY A 6 4.32 9.25 -7.58
C GLY A 6 2.94 9.33 -8.24
N ARG A 7 2.21 8.23 -8.34
CA ARG A 7 0.87 8.18 -8.99
C ARG A 7 -0.10 9.24 -8.44
N LEU A 8 -0.10 9.46 -7.12
CA LEU A 8 -0.90 10.50 -6.47
C LEU A 8 -0.08 11.79 -6.25
N LEU A 9 1.19 11.66 -5.89
CA LEU A 9 2.05 12.78 -5.52
C LEU A 9 2.23 13.78 -6.67
N VAL A 10 2.54 13.30 -7.87
CA VAL A 10 2.81 14.17 -9.03
C VAL A 10 1.58 14.98 -9.44
N PRO A 11 0.36 14.39 -9.58
CA PRO A 11 -0.86 15.18 -9.80
C PRO A 11 -1.13 16.24 -8.71
N TRP A 12 -0.87 15.94 -7.43
CA TRP A 12 -1.05 16.92 -6.35
C TRP A 12 -0.06 18.07 -6.43
N LEU A 13 1.21 17.78 -6.73
CA LEU A 13 2.20 18.83 -6.98
C LEU A 13 1.81 19.71 -8.18
N ARG A 14 1.32 19.09 -9.26
CA ARG A 14 0.81 19.81 -10.45
C ARG A 14 -0.36 20.72 -10.09
N ALA A 15 -1.20 20.33 -9.16
CA ALA A 15 -2.30 21.13 -8.64
C ALA A 15 -1.84 22.24 -7.67
N GLY A 16 -0.54 22.37 -7.41
CA GLY A 16 0.04 23.38 -6.52
C GLY A 16 -0.06 23.07 -5.03
N LEU A 17 -0.34 21.81 -4.67
CA LEU A 17 -0.37 21.41 -3.26
C LEU A 17 1.05 21.27 -2.70
N ASP A 18 1.25 21.70 -1.47
CA ASP A 18 2.51 21.51 -0.73
C ASP A 18 2.56 20.11 -0.12
N VAL A 19 3.08 19.17 -0.88
CA VAL A 19 3.12 17.74 -0.52
C VAL A 19 4.52 17.17 -0.55
N ASP A 20 4.79 16.24 0.36
CA ASP A 20 6.02 15.46 0.43
C ASP A 20 5.71 13.98 0.19
N GLY A 21 6.64 13.24 -0.42
CA GLY A 21 6.53 11.80 -0.65
C GLY A 21 7.46 11.01 0.25
N CYS A 22 7.00 9.84 0.68
CA CYS A 22 7.84 8.88 1.40
C CYS A 22 7.55 7.48 0.88
N ASP A 23 8.61 6.71 0.66
CA ASP A 23 8.57 5.30 0.28
C ASP A 23 9.79 4.58 0.84
N ILE A 24 9.69 3.27 1.04
CA ILE A 24 10.83 2.46 1.46
C ILE A 24 11.80 2.16 0.31
N SER A 25 11.30 2.14 -0.94
CA SER A 25 12.06 1.78 -2.13
C SER A 25 12.75 3.00 -2.76
N PRO A 26 14.10 3.06 -2.75
CA PRO A 26 14.83 4.10 -3.46
C PRO A 26 14.56 4.12 -4.97
N ASP A 27 14.35 2.94 -5.58
CA ASP A 27 14.08 2.82 -7.01
C ASP A 27 12.72 3.42 -7.38
N MET A 28 11.68 3.15 -6.57
CA MET A 28 10.38 3.79 -6.75
C MET A 28 10.47 5.31 -6.61
N LEU A 29 11.26 5.80 -5.65
CA LEU A 29 11.49 7.24 -5.48
C LEU A 29 12.30 7.86 -6.63
N ALA A 30 13.22 7.12 -7.23
CA ALA A 30 13.94 7.57 -8.42
C ALA A 30 12.97 7.77 -9.59
N LEU A 31 12.11 6.78 -9.86
CA LEU A 31 11.07 6.87 -10.89
C LEU A 31 10.05 7.98 -10.58
N CYS A 32 9.71 8.20 -9.32
CA CYS A 32 8.84 9.30 -8.90
C CYS A 32 9.47 10.66 -9.21
N ARG A 33 10.77 10.82 -8.95
CA ARG A 33 11.52 12.04 -9.24
C ARG A 33 11.59 12.30 -10.74
N GLU A 34 11.97 11.29 -11.52
CA GLU A 34 12.03 11.38 -12.98
C GLU A 34 10.68 11.80 -13.58
N ARG A 35 9.59 11.17 -13.14
CA ARG A 35 8.24 11.53 -13.57
C ARG A 35 7.85 12.97 -13.21
N ALA A 36 8.25 13.45 -12.04
CA ALA A 36 7.98 14.83 -11.63
C ALA A 36 8.82 15.82 -12.45
N GLU A 37 10.09 15.51 -12.71
CA GLU A 37 11.01 16.34 -13.51
C GLU A 37 10.54 16.51 -14.95
N GLN A 38 9.93 15.47 -15.56
CA GLN A 38 9.30 15.55 -16.87
C GLN A 38 8.20 16.61 -16.92
N GLU A 39 7.58 16.90 -15.79
CA GLU A 39 6.57 17.96 -15.61
C GLU A 39 7.14 19.25 -14.99
N ARG A 40 8.46 19.37 -14.86
CA ARG A 40 9.17 20.49 -14.22
C ARG A 40 8.77 20.72 -12.76
N LEU A 41 8.43 19.64 -12.05
CA LEU A 41 8.10 19.63 -10.63
C LEU A 41 9.29 19.12 -9.81
N SER A 42 9.43 19.60 -8.58
CA SER A 42 10.54 19.24 -7.68
C SER A 42 9.98 18.65 -6.37
N PRO A 43 9.72 17.35 -6.30
CA PRO A 43 9.17 16.70 -5.12
C PRO A 43 10.21 16.59 -4.00
N ARG A 44 9.79 16.80 -2.75
CA ARG A 44 10.56 16.39 -1.57
C ARG A 44 10.25 14.93 -1.26
N LEU A 45 11.25 14.07 -1.39
CA LEU A 45 11.11 12.62 -1.26
C LEU A 45 12.02 12.08 -0.16
N TYR A 46 11.48 11.19 0.68
CA TYR A 46 12.16 10.56 1.81
C TYR A 46 12.14 9.05 1.66
N ALA A 47 13.33 8.42 1.66
CA ALA A 47 13.49 6.96 1.61
C ALA A 47 13.46 6.41 3.05
N GLN A 48 12.28 6.07 3.56
CA GLN A 48 12.09 5.59 4.94
C GLN A 48 10.94 4.60 5.00
N PRO A 49 11.02 3.55 5.83
CA PRO A 49 9.88 2.71 6.18
C PRO A 49 8.89 3.48 7.07
N MET A 50 7.60 3.17 6.96
CA MET A 50 6.54 3.89 7.68
C MET A 50 6.71 3.83 9.22
N HIS A 51 7.21 2.72 9.76
CA HIS A 51 7.37 2.51 11.20
C HIS A 51 8.57 3.25 11.80
N GLU A 52 9.51 3.70 10.97
CA GLU A 52 10.68 4.49 11.38
C GLU A 52 10.60 5.94 10.90
N LEU A 53 9.44 6.36 10.45
CA LEU A 53 9.24 7.66 9.83
C LEU A 53 9.73 8.81 10.73
N HIS A 54 10.62 9.63 10.17
CA HIS A 54 11.13 10.84 10.76
C HIS A 54 11.18 11.94 9.71
N LEU A 55 10.25 12.90 9.78
CA LEU A 55 10.12 13.98 8.81
C LEU A 55 10.44 15.34 9.44
N PRO A 56 10.96 16.31 8.66
CA PRO A 56 11.46 17.57 9.19
C PRO A 56 10.33 18.54 9.60
N ARG A 57 9.06 18.24 9.28
CA ARG A 57 7.91 19.09 9.57
C ARG A 57 6.68 18.29 9.97
N LYS A 58 5.66 18.96 10.44
CA LYS A 58 4.32 18.41 10.67
C LYS A 58 3.45 18.63 9.42
N TYR A 59 2.38 17.87 9.33
CA TYR A 59 1.46 17.87 8.19
C TYR A 59 0.02 18.00 8.65
N ARG A 60 -0.78 18.72 7.88
CA ARG A 60 -2.23 18.77 8.07
C ARG A 60 -2.92 17.47 7.68
N THR A 61 -2.31 16.75 6.72
CA THR A 61 -2.87 15.49 6.23
C THR A 61 -1.73 14.49 5.93
N VAL A 62 -1.91 13.27 6.38
CA VAL A 62 -1.11 12.10 6.00
C VAL A 62 -2.00 11.18 5.19
N VAL A 63 -1.53 10.77 4.00
CA VAL A 63 -2.24 9.83 3.11
C VAL A 63 -1.40 8.57 2.94
N VAL A 64 -2.01 7.42 3.19
CA VAL A 64 -1.45 6.09 2.97
C VAL A 64 -2.40 5.36 2.03
N CYS A 65 -1.94 5.10 0.81
CA CYS A 65 -2.76 4.48 -0.23
C CYS A 65 -2.04 3.28 -0.82
N GLY A 66 -2.61 2.09 -0.61
CA GLY A 66 -2.13 0.82 -1.16
C GLY A 66 -0.78 0.37 -0.60
N GLY A 67 -0.47 0.65 0.68
CA GLY A 67 0.85 0.31 1.24
C GLY A 67 0.84 -0.17 2.68
N PHE A 68 -0.25 0.01 3.42
CA PHE A 68 -0.32 -0.41 4.82
C PHE A 68 -0.46 -1.92 4.95
N GLY A 69 0.32 -2.54 5.83
CA GLY A 69 0.32 -4.00 6.03
C GLY A 69 1.07 -4.80 4.96
N ILE A 70 1.79 -4.13 4.03
CA ILE A 70 2.54 -4.79 2.97
C ILE A 70 4.02 -4.86 3.34
N GLY A 71 4.56 -6.10 3.45
CA GLY A 71 5.98 -6.34 3.73
C GLY A 71 6.44 -5.90 5.12
N SER A 72 5.52 -5.76 6.07
CA SER A 72 5.76 -5.35 7.45
C SER A 72 5.26 -6.40 8.44
N THR A 73 5.68 -6.30 9.71
CA THR A 73 5.05 -7.03 10.82
C THR A 73 3.91 -6.21 11.44
N ARG A 74 3.03 -6.86 12.20
CA ARG A 74 1.93 -6.16 12.90
C ARG A 74 2.44 -5.13 13.92
N GLU A 75 3.57 -5.38 14.56
CA GLU A 75 4.22 -4.44 15.45
C GLU A 75 4.73 -3.21 14.70
N GLN A 76 5.29 -3.42 13.50
CA GLN A 76 5.73 -2.33 12.62
C GLN A 76 4.54 -1.52 12.13
N ASP A 77 3.41 -2.16 11.78
CA ASP A 77 2.20 -1.45 11.36
C ASP A 77 1.63 -0.58 12.50
N LEU A 78 1.60 -1.11 13.73
CA LEU A 78 1.20 -0.30 14.89
C LEU A 78 2.18 0.85 15.17
N ALA A 79 3.48 0.61 14.98
CA ALA A 79 4.49 1.67 15.08
C ALA A 79 4.30 2.73 13.98
N ALA A 80 3.95 2.31 12.75
CA ALA A 80 3.65 3.22 11.64
C ALA A 80 2.47 4.14 11.96
N LEU A 81 1.37 3.61 12.53
CA LEU A 81 0.23 4.45 12.96
C LEU A 81 0.65 5.51 13.99
N ARG A 82 1.53 5.15 14.95
CA ARG A 82 2.08 6.11 15.92
C ARG A 82 2.91 7.19 15.22
N ARG A 83 3.74 6.80 14.23
CA ARG A 83 4.52 7.76 13.45
C ARG A 83 3.63 8.69 12.64
N PHE A 84 2.55 8.19 12.05
CA PHE A 84 1.58 9.03 11.34
C PHE A 84 0.92 10.03 12.30
N TYR A 85 0.53 9.57 13.49
CA TYR A 85 0.02 10.45 14.53
C TYR A 85 1.04 11.54 14.92
N ASP A 86 2.30 11.15 15.15
CA ASP A 86 3.35 12.07 15.55
C ASP A 86 3.63 13.16 14.51
N VAL A 87 3.61 12.84 13.20
CA VAL A 87 3.92 13.80 12.14
C VAL A 87 2.71 14.67 11.74
N LEU A 88 1.51 14.38 12.21
CA LEU A 88 0.35 15.23 12.01
C LEU A 88 0.41 16.46 12.91
N GLU A 89 -0.15 17.58 12.46
CA GLU A 89 -0.49 18.73 13.29
C GLU A 89 -1.66 18.37 14.22
N PRO A 90 -1.85 19.07 15.36
CA PRO A 90 -3.12 19.00 16.10
C PRO A 90 -4.29 19.30 15.16
N GLY A 91 -5.37 18.53 15.24
CA GLY A 91 -6.52 18.61 14.33
C GLY A 91 -6.29 18.02 12.93
N GLY A 92 -5.08 17.56 12.63
CA GLY A 92 -4.73 16.97 11.32
C GLY A 92 -5.40 15.62 11.04
N LEU A 93 -5.42 15.21 9.79
CA LEU A 93 -6.14 14.02 9.31
C LEU A 93 -5.19 12.95 8.79
N LEU A 94 -5.44 11.71 9.17
CA LEU A 94 -4.94 10.52 8.50
C LEU A 94 -6.01 9.99 7.55
N LEU A 95 -5.64 9.76 6.28
CA LEU A 95 -6.40 8.98 5.31
C LEU A 95 -5.62 7.70 5.03
N LEU A 96 -6.24 6.56 5.32
CA LEU A 96 -5.61 5.24 5.16
C LEU A 96 -6.60 4.33 4.45
N ASP A 97 -6.16 3.71 3.36
CA ASP A 97 -6.95 2.67 2.72
C ASP A 97 -6.53 1.26 3.15
N ASN A 98 -7.46 0.35 3.04
CA ASN A 98 -7.24 -1.07 3.27
C ASN A 98 -8.17 -1.88 2.36
N GLU A 99 -7.60 -2.83 1.65
CA GLU A 99 -8.38 -3.79 0.89
C GLU A 99 -9.13 -4.72 1.84
N ALA A 100 -10.42 -4.92 1.60
CA ALA A 100 -11.23 -5.79 2.43
C ALA A 100 -10.89 -7.27 2.15
N PRO A 101 -10.35 -8.03 3.13
CA PRO A 101 -9.85 -9.40 2.87
C PRO A 101 -10.89 -10.36 2.32
N TYR A 102 -12.18 -10.12 2.63
CA TYR A 102 -13.29 -10.95 2.18
C TYR A 102 -13.73 -10.68 0.74
N ASN A 103 -13.23 -9.62 0.11
CA ASN A 103 -13.58 -9.27 -1.27
C ASN A 103 -12.67 -9.96 -2.32
N ASP A 104 -11.47 -10.38 -1.94
CA ASP A 104 -10.63 -11.23 -2.77
C ASP A 104 -10.82 -12.71 -2.41
N THR A 105 -11.41 -13.47 -3.32
CA THR A 105 -11.66 -14.91 -3.13
C THR A 105 -10.38 -15.69 -2.84
N ARG A 106 -9.23 -15.32 -3.41
CA ARG A 106 -7.95 -15.99 -3.16
C ARG A 106 -7.52 -15.79 -1.71
N LEU A 107 -7.56 -14.56 -1.22
CA LEU A 107 -7.21 -14.22 0.16
C LEU A 107 -8.21 -14.86 1.13
N TRP A 108 -9.51 -14.81 0.79
CA TRP A 108 -10.55 -15.39 1.66
C TRP A 108 -10.43 -16.91 1.81
N LYS A 109 -10.14 -17.63 0.74
CA LYS A 109 -9.94 -19.08 0.77
C LYS A 109 -8.82 -19.51 1.72
N CYS A 110 -7.78 -18.69 1.90
CA CYS A 110 -6.70 -18.99 2.82
C CYS A 110 -7.12 -19.17 4.29
N TRP A 111 -8.35 -18.76 4.66
CA TRP A 111 -8.90 -19.02 5.98
C TRP A 111 -9.36 -20.48 6.16
N LEU A 112 -9.60 -21.21 5.08
CA LEU A 112 -10.04 -22.60 5.09
C LEU A 112 -8.85 -23.54 5.19
N ALA A 113 -8.88 -24.50 6.13
CA ALA A 113 -7.75 -25.41 6.37
C ALA A 113 -7.42 -26.28 5.13
N GLU A 114 -8.44 -26.70 4.38
CA GLU A 114 -8.28 -27.50 3.17
C GLU A 114 -7.55 -26.73 2.07
N GLU A 115 -7.88 -25.46 1.88
CA GLU A 115 -7.25 -24.60 0.87
C GLU A 115 -5.78 -24.29 1.25
N ARG A 116 -5.50 -24.06 2.55
CA ARG A 116 -4.11 -23.87 3.02
C ARG A 116 -3.25 -25.11 2.84
N ALA A 117 -3.83 -26.31 2.98
CA ALA A 117 -3.09 -27.56 2.78
C ALA A 117 -2.62 -27.76 1.32
N ALA A 118 -3.20 -27.03 0.37
CA ALA A 118 -2.83 -27.04 -1.03
C ALA A 118 -1.77 -25.96 -1.41
N LEU A 119 -1.32 -25.16 -0.45
CA LEU A 119 -0.26 -24.18 -0.69
C LEU A 119 1.12 -24.86 -0.76
N PRO A 120 2.07 -24.31 -1.53
CA PRO A 120 1.96 -23.12 -2.38
C PRO A 120 1.09 -23.33 -3.62
N GLU A 121 0.42 -22.26 -4.08
CA GLU A 121 -0.24 -22.28 -5.39
C GLU A 121 0.78 -22.53 -6.50
N GLU A 122 0.36 -23.23 -7.56
CA GLU A 122 1.19 -23.41 -8.75
C GLU A 122 1.34 -22.09 -9.53
N TRP A 123 2.52 -21.89 -10.13
CA TRP A 123 2.74 -20.76 -11.01
C TRP A 123 1.85 -20.86 -12.25
N GLN A 124 1.18 -19.78 -12.56
CA GLN A 124 0.44 -19.66 -13.83
C GLN A 124 1.33 -18.99 -14.87
N GLU A 125 1.27 -19.51 -16.09
CA GLU A 125 1.95 -18.89 -17.23
C GLU A 125 1.47 -17.45 -17.45
N PRO A 126 2.37 -16.52 -17.84
CA PRO A 126 2.00 -15.17 -18.16
C PRO A 126 1.06 -15.13 -19.37
N ARG A 127 -0.20 -14.67 -19.15
CA ARG A 127 -1.22 -14.64 -20.22
C ARG A 127 -1.17 -13.38 -21.07
N GLU A 128 -0.76 -12.27 -20.47
CA GLU A 128 -0.75 -10.96 -21.11
C GLU A 128 0.59 -10.29 -20.90
N ARG A 129 1.23 -9.90 -22.00
CA ARG A 129 2.37 -9.01 -21.98
C ARG A 129 1.87 -7.57 -22.22
N ARG A 130 2.40 -6.62 -21.49
CA ARG A 130 2.07 -5.19 -21.65
C ARG A 130 3.32 -4.45 -22.09
N GLN A 131 3.19 -3.66 -23.16
CA GLN A 131 4.27 -2.84 -23.64
C GLN A 131 4.56 -1.70 -22.66
N GLY A 132 5.81 -1.57 -22.26
CA GLY A 132 6.33 -0.46 -21.48
C GLY A 132 6.73 0.74 -22.35
N PRO A 133 6.98 1.89 -21.72
CA PRO A 133 7.40 3.10 -22.44
C PRO A 133 8.81 2.98 -23.07
N ASP A 134 9.61 2.02 -22.64
CA ASP A 134 10.94 1.69 -23.12
C ASP A 134 10.92 0.71 -24.32
N GLY A 135 9.74 0.35 -24.81
CA GLY A 135 9.54 -0.58 -25.92
C GLY A 135 9.66 -2.06 -25.54
N ALA A 136 10.01 -2.38 -24.31
CA ALA A 136 9.99 -3.75 -23.81
C ALA A 136 8.57 -4.21 -23.47
N GLU A 137 8.34 -5.52 -23.48
CA GLU A 137 7.10 -6.11 -22.98
C GLU A 137 7.32 -6.67 -21.57
N TYR A 138 6.31 -6.53 -20.73
CA TYR A 138 6.32 -6.94 -19.34
C TYR A 138 5.12 -7.81 -19.00
N ALA A 139 5.33 -8.81 -18.16
CA ALA A 139 4.26 -9.54 -17.49
C ALA A 139 4.57 -9.69 -16.01
N LEU A 140 3.51 -9.76 -15.21
CA LEU A 140 3.58 -9.99 -13.78
C LEU A 140 2.59 -11.08 -13.39
N ARG A 141 3.02 -11.99 -12.53
CA ARG A 141 2.16 -12.97 -11.86
C ARG A 141 2.47 -12.97 -10.37
N SER A 142 1.48 -13.36 -9.60
CA SER A 142 1.64 -13.63 -8.18
C SER A 142 0.98 -14.94 -7.82
N ARG A 143 1.51 -15.61 -6.79
CA ARG A 143 0.91 -16.79 -6.17
C ARG A 143 0.93 -16.66 -4.65
N VAL A 144 -0.01 -17.30 -3.99
CA VAL A 144 0.01 -17.46 -2.54
C VAL A 144 0.90 -18.66 -2.23
N VAL A 145 1.85 -18.48 -1.31
CA VAL A 145 2.78 -19.55 -0.92
C VAL A 145 2.60 -20.00 0.51
N ASP A 146 2.05 -19.16 1.37
CA ASP A 146 1.78 -19.47 2.77
C ASP A 146 0.67 -18.57 3.32
N ALA A 147 -0.05 -19.05 4.33
CA ALA A 147 -1.07 -18.27 5.04
C ALA A 147 -1.18 -18.70 6.50
N ASP A 148 -1.07 -17.73 7.40
CA ASP A 148 -1.29 -17.92 8.82
C ASP A 148 -2.58 -17.22 9.26
N PRO A 149 -3.68 -17.96 9.53
CA PRO A 149 -4.95 -17.37 9.94
C PRO A 149 -4.91 -16.79 11.36
N LEU A 150 -3.99 -17.23 12.23
CA LEU A 150 -3.86 -16.68 13.58
C LEU A 150 -3.11 -15.35 13.55
N ALA A 151 -2.06 -15.26 12.74
CA ALA A 151 -1.38 -13.99 12.48
C ALA A 151 -2.17 -13.10 11.51
N GLN A 152 -3.22 -13.62 10.85
CA GLN A 152 -3.99 -12.95 9.80
C GLN A 152 -3.07 -12.42 8.70
N SER A 153 -2.18 -13.27 8.22
CA SER A 153 -1.21 -12.90 7.20
C SER A 153 -1.19 -13.89 6.05
N VAL A 154 -0.86 -13.40 4.87
CA VAL A 154 -0.66 -14.18 3.66
C VAL A 154 0.68 -13.82 3.06
N THR A 155 1.48 -14.83 2.72
CA THR A 155 2.73 -14.64 2.01
C THR A 155 2.53 -14.92 0.53
N MET A 156 2.94 -13.97 -0.29
CA MET A 156 2.85 -14.04 -1.74
C MET A 156 4.24 -14.01 -2.35
N GLU A 157 4.39 -14.71 -3.46
CA GLU A 157 5.49 -14.53 -4.40
C GLU A 157 4.97 -13.85 -5.65
N MET A 158 5.74 -12.86 -6.10
CA MET A 158 5.48 -12.11 -7.32
C MET A 158 6.63 -12.37 -8.28
N ARG A 159 6.34 -12.71 -9.53
CA ARG A 159 7.33 -12.92 -10.57
C ARG A 159 7.06 -11.99 -11.72
N GLY A 160 8.09 -11.26 -12.13
CA GLY A 160 8.09 -10.35 -13.27
C GLY A 160 8.97 -10.85 -14.38
N TRP A 161 8.52 -10.69 -15.61
CA TRP A 161 9.29 -10.98 -16.82
C TRP A 161 9.37 -9.76 -17.71
N MET A 162 10.49 -9.63 -18.41
CA MET A 162 10.71 -8.61 -19.41
C MET A 162 11.21 -9.24 -20.71
N TRP A 163 10.56 -8.92 -21.82
CA TRP A 163 10.97 -9.36 -23.16
C TRP A 163 11.35 -8.15 -24.02
N ARG A 164 12.33 -8.37 -24.90
CA ARG A 164 12.69 -7.47 -25.99
C ARG A 164 12.76 -8.29 -27.28
N GLU A 165 12.07 -7.82 -28.31
CA GLU A 165 12.02 -8.53 -29.62
C GLU A 165 11.65 -10.03 -29.44
N ASP A 166 10.65 -10.33 -28.60
CA ASP A 166 10.20 -11.66 -28.21
C ASP A 166 11.23 -12.53 -27.42
N GLU A 167 12.44 -12.05 -27.15
CA GLU A 167 13.40 -12.72 -26.31
C GLU A 167 13.21 -12.35 -24.83
N LEU A 168 13.18 -13.33 -23.93
CA LEU A 168 13.16 -13.11 -22.48
C LEU A 168 14.54 -12.59 -22.04
N VAL A 169 14.58 -11.32 -21.64
CA VAL A 169 15.83 -10.64 -21.25
C VAL A 169 15.99 -10.46 -19.75
N ALA A 170 14.91 -10.55 -18.98
CA ALA A 170 14.99 -10.54 -17.53
C ALA A 170 13.80 -11.27 -16.89
N GLU A 171 14.09 -11.92 -15.78
CA GLU A 171 13.11 -12.51 -14.86
C GLU A 171 13.53 -12.17 -13.44
N ASP A 172 12.59 -11.73 -12.63
CA ASP A 172 12.81 -11.39 -11.22
C ASP A 172 11.68 -11.93 -10.36
N GLU A 173 12.01 -12.34 -9.15
CA GLU A 173 11.06 -12.89 -8.19
C GLU A 173 11.17 -12.16 -6.85
N HIS A 174 10.05 -11.74 -6.32
CA HIS A 174 9.97 -11.05 -5.05
C HIS A 174 8.93 -11.71 -4.14
N ARG A 175 9.30 -11.90 -2.86
CA ARG A 175 8.42 -12.45 -1.83
C ARG A 175 8.05 -11.36 -0.84
N LEU A 176 6.76 -11.27 -0.51
CA LEU A 176 6.25 -10.33 0.47
C LEU A 176 5.12 -10.94 1.29
N THR A 177 4.97 -10.46 2.52
CA THR A 177 3.86 -10.82 3.41
C THR A 177 2.86 -9.67 3.46
N LEU A 178 1.58 -9.99 3.37
CA LEU A 178 0.46 -9.08 3.55
C LEU A 178 -0.16 -9.34 4.93
N ASN A 179 -0.24 -8.33 5.76
CA ASN A 179 -1.06 -8.36 6.97
C ASN A 179 -2.50 -8.02 6.57
N LEU A 180 -3.42 -8.94 6.83
CA LEU A 180 -4.83 -8.76 6.49
C LEU A 180 -5.55 -8.11 7.67
N TYR A 181 -6.11 -6.93 7.45
CA TYR A 181 -6.83 -6.16 8.46
C TYR A 181 -8.31 -6.10 8.15
N PHE A 182 -9.14 -6.34 9.17
CA PHE A 182 -10.58 -6.11 9.09
C PHE A 182 -10.93 -4.70 9.59
N ARG A 183 -12.08 -4.20 9.13
CA ARG A 183 -12.57 -2.86 9.47
C ARG A 183 -12.47 -2.53 10.95
N ASN A 184 -13.03 -3.40 11.80
CA ASN A 184 -13.13 -3.12 13.23
C ASN A 184 -11.75 -3.20 13.93
N GLU A 185 -10.86 -4.04 13.45
CA GLU A 185 -9.49 -4.11 13.93
C GLU A 185 -8.74 -2.80 13.66
N LEU A 186 -8.80 -2.27 12.43
CA LEU A 186 -8.16 -0.99 12.11
C LEU A 186 -8.77 0.17 12.90
N VAL A 187 -10.08 0.20 13.12
CA VAL A 187 -10.72 1.21 13.98
C VAL A 187 -10.11 1.14 15.39
N LEU A 188 -10.04 -0.04 16.00
CA LEU A 188 -9.44 -0.22 17.33
C LEU A 188 -7.95 0.16 17.38
N MET A 189 -7.19 -0.14 16.32
CA MET A 189 -5.78 0.25 16.22
C MET A 189 -5.62 1.77 16.15
N LEU A 190 -6.47 2.44 15.40
CA LEU A 190 -6.50 3.91 15.29
C LEU A 190 -6.88 4.56 16.63
N GLU A 191 -7.95 4.08 17.28
CA GLU A 191 -8.38 4.55 18.62
C GLU A 191 -7.26 4.36 19.65
N ARG A 192 -6.63 3.17 19.67
CA ARG A 192 -5.50 2.87 20.57
C ARG A 192 -4.29 3.78 20.33
N THR A 193 -4.11 4.27 19.11
CA THR A 193 -3.05 5.22 18.77
C THR A 193 -3.37 6.64 19.23
N GLY A 194 -4.64 6.95 19.51
CA GLY A 194 -5.12 8.25 19.98
C GLY A 194 -5.88 9.04 18.92
N PHE A 195 -6.16 8.46 17.76
CA PHE A 195 -7.04 9.10 16.77
C PHE A 195 -8.49 9.13 17.25
N VAL A 196 -9.19 10.18 16.86
CA VAL A 196 -10.61 10.41 17.14
C VAL A 196 -11.37 10.68 15.83
N ASP A 197 -12.70 10.82 15.92
CA ASP A 197 -13.56 11.13 14.76
C ASP A 197 -13.33 10.19 13.57
N ILE A 198 -13.21 8.90 13.85
CA ILE A 198 -12.89 7.90 12.84
C ILE A 198 -14.11 7.62 11.96
N ALA A 199 -14.05 8.03 10.71
CA ALA A 199 -15.02 7.71 9.69
C ALA A 199 -14.46 6.64 8.74
N VAL A 200 -15.31 5.73 8.26
CA VAL A 200 -14.94 4.74 7.25
C VAL A 200 -15.85 4.91 6.04
N ARG A 201 -15.26 4.95 4.85
CA ARG A 201 -15.95 5.09 3.57
C ARG A 201 -15.63 3.90 2.66
N GLY A 202 -16.53 3.62 1.71
CA GLY A 202 -16.37 2.53 0.75
C GLY A 202 -15.82 3.03 -0.59
N ASP A 203 -14.87 2.28 -1.16
CA ASP A 203 -14.43 2.41 -2.55
C ASP A 203 -14.09 3.84 -3.01
N TYR A 204 -13.46 4.62 -2.12
CA TYR A 204 -13.06 6.03 -2.34
C TYR A 204 -14.25 6.96 -2.68
N THR A 205 -15.43 6.65 -2.17
CA THR A 205 -16.64 7.48 -2.27
C THR A 205 -17.01 8.07 -0.90
N ASP A 206 -18.04 8.91 -0.86
CA ASP A 206 -18.61 9.40 0.42
C ASP A 206 -19.60 8.41 1.05
N GLU A 207 -19.83 7.26 0.43
CA GLU A 207 -20.79 6.26 0.90
C GLU A 207 -20.26 5.44 2.07
N GLN A 208 -21.18 4.95 2.88
CA GLN A 208 -20.87 3.98 3.94
C GLN A 208 -20.48 2.65 3.28
N PRO A 209 -19.47 1.94 3.83
CA PRO A 209 -19.10 0.64 3.29
C PRO A 209 -20.23 -0.39 3.47
N SER A 210 -20.38 -1.25 2.49
CA SER A 210 -21.28 -2.41 2.47
C SER A 210 -20.48 -3.72 2.51
N GLY A 211 -21.18 -4.86 2.49
CA GLY A 211 -20.55 -6.18 2.37
C GLY A 211 -19.80 -6.40 1.04
N ASP A 212 -20.11 -5.62 0.00
CA ASP A 212 -19.50 -5.70 -1.33
C ASP A 212 -18.38 -4.69 -1.56
N THR A 213 -18.06 -3.88 -0.54
CA THR A 213 -16.99 -2.89 -0.61
C THR A 213 -15.63 -3.56 -0.75
N ALA A 214 -14.88 -3.18 -1.78
CA ALA A 214 -13.54 -3.70 -2.03
C ALA A 214 -12.47 -2.96 -1.20
N PHE A 215 -12.55 -1.65 -1.12
CA PHE A 215 -11.60 -0.81 -0.39
C PHE A 215 -12.29 -0.03 0.72
N LEU A 216 -11.77 -0.15 1.92
CA LEU A 216 -12.17 0.64 3.08
C LEU A 216 -11.22 1.82 3.23
N VAL A 217 -11.76 3.03 3.21
CA VAL A 217 -10.99 4.27 3.42
C VAL A 217 -11.29 4.82 4.82
N PHE A 218 -10.29 4.79 5.69
CA PHE A 218 -10.35 5.32 7.04
C PHE A 218 -9.91 6.78 7.03
N ILE A 219 -10.72 7.64 7.61
CA ILE A 219 -10.45 9.05 7.82
C ILE A 219 -10.45 9.26 9.33
N ALA A 220 -9.29 9.55 9.91
CA ALA A 220 -9.11 9.63 11.34
C ALA A 220 -8.45 10.98 11.71
N ARG A 221 -8.88 11.60 12.79
CA ARG A 221 -8.38 12.91 13.21
C ARG A 221 -7.42 12.76 14.40
N ARG A 222 -6.29 13.47 14.34
CA ARG A 222 -5.51 13.75 15.54
C ARG A 222 -6.26 14.81 16.37
N PRO A 223 -6.48 14.64 17.70
CA PRO A 223 -7.06 15.67 18.56
C PRO A 223 -6.36 17.03 18.44
N GLU A 224 -7.08 18.12 18.74
CA GLU A 224 -6.50 19.46 18.75
C GLU A 224 -5.63 19.75 19.98
N SER A 225 -5.81 18.97 21.04
CA SER A 225 -5.08 19.09 22.32
C SER A 225 -4.80 17.73 22.95
#